data_5900d127d6a62900ef005bfb0adba59a
#
_entry.id   5900d127d6a62900ef005bfb0adba59a
#
_cell.length_a   1.000
_cell.length_b   1.000
_cell.length_c   1.000
_cell.angle_alpha   90.00
_cell.angle_beta   90.00
_cell.angle_gamma   90.00
#
_symmetry.space_group_name_H-M   'P 1'
#
loop_
_entity.id
_entity.type
_entity.pdbx_description
1 polymer ?
#
loop_
_entity_poly.entity_id
_entity_poly.type
_entity_poly.pdbx_seq_one_letter_code
_entity_poly.pdbx_strand_id
1 'polypeptide(L)' 'MQTIPERVNALITDSEAARCDRCIQEALDLAQNNQVQQITSALATTREFVREKGPCADCRKVKVVTRRAA' A
#
# COMPACT_ATOMS: atom_id res chain seq x y z
N MET A 1 17.80 9.90 2.47
CA MET A 1 16.36 10.15 2.79
C MET A 1 15.50 9.45 1.76
N GLN A 2 14.52 8.68 2.20
CA GLN A 2 13.63 7.98 1.28
C GLN A 2 12.52 8.90 0.80
N THR A 3 12.14 8.76 -0.47
CA THR A 3 10.96 9.42 -1.01
C THR A 3 9.69 8.74 -0.47
N ILE A 4 8.53 9.38 -0.63
CA ILE A 4 7.27 8.79 -0.21
C ILE A 4 6.99 7.47 -0.95
N PRO A 5 7.16 7.37 -2.28
CA PRO A 5 7.02 6.09 -2.97
C PRO A 5 7.96 4.99 -2.43
N GLU A 6 9.19 5.33 -2.10
CA GLU A 6 10.13 4.37 -1.51
C GLU A 6 9.65 3.88 -0.15
N ARG A 7 9.09 4.76 0.68
CA ARG A 7 8.56 4.40 1.98
C ARG A 7 7.34 3.47 1.86
N VAL A 8 6.46 3.75 0.91
CA VAL A 8 5.30 2.89 0.64
C VAL A 8 5.77 1.51 0.18
N ASN A 9 6.71 1.47 -0.75
CA ASN A 9 7.29 0.22 -1.24
C ASN A 9 7.90 -0.59 -0.09
N ALA A 10 8.69 0.05 0.76
CA ALA A 10 9.34 -0.63 1.89
C ALA A 10 8.32 -1.18 2.87
N LEU A 11 7.28 -0.42 3.19
CA LEU A 11 6.23 -0.87 4.11
C LEU A 11 5.53 -2.11 3.58
N ILE A 12 5.13 -2.11 2.32
CA ILE A 12 4.43 -3.24 1.70
C ILE A 12 5.35 -4.46 1.63
N THR A 13 6.59 -4.26 1.24
CA THR A 13 7.57 -5.34 1.10
C THR A 13 7.90 -5.97 2.45
N ASP A 14 8.15 -5.15 3.47
CA ASP A 14 8.57 -5.63 4.78
C ASP A 14 7.45 -6.34 5.52
N SER A 15 6.21 -5.87 5.39
CA SER A 15 5.09 -6.45 6.11
C SER A 15 4.55 -7.73 5.48
N GLU A 16 4.83 -7.96 4.20
CA GLU A 16 4.31 -9.12 3.43
C GLU A 16 2.80 -9.30 3.54
N ALA A 17 2.10 -8.21 3.84
CA ALA A 17 0.66 -8.25 4.08
C ALA A 17 -0.06 -7.28 3.15
N ALA A 18 -1.30 -7.61 2.79
CA ALA A 18 -2.14 -6.72 1.99
C ALA A 18 -2.71 -5.63 2.89
N ARG A 19 -2.55 -4.37 2.49
CA ARG A 19 -3.03 -3.22 3.27
C ARG A 19 -3.77 -2.26 2.36
N CYS A 20 -4.85 -1.67 2.89
CA CYS A 20 -5.56 -0.63 2.15
C CYS A 20 -4.79 0.70 2.19
N ASP A 21 -5.12 1.59 1.26
CA ASP A 21 -4.41 2.86 1.14
C ASP A 21 -4.47 3.68 2.42
N ARG A 22 -5.61 3.66 3.11
CA ARG A 22 -5.76 4.40 4.36
C ARG A 22 -4.84 3.89 5.45
N CYS A 23 -4.70 2.58 5.59
CA CYS A 23 -3.80 2.01 6.59
C CYS A 23 -2.34 2.32 6.25
N ILE A 24 -1.98 2.32 4.97
CA ILE A 24 -0.65 2.72 4.54
C ILE A 24 -0.41 4.19 4.87
N GLN A 25 -1.39 5.05 4.60
CA GLN A 25 -1.32 6.47 4.93
C GLN A 25 -1.06 6.69 6.43
N GLU A 26 -1.83 6.01 7.26
CA GLU A 26 -1.70 6.14 8.72
C GLU A 26 -0.36 5.60 9.21
N ALA A 27 0.10 4.48 8.68
CA ALA A 27 1.37 3.88 9.07
C ALA A 27 2.56 4.78 8.74
N LEU A 28 2.48 5.55 7.67
CA LEU A 28 3.54 6.46 7.23
C LEU A 28 3.30 7.91 7.66
N ASP A 29 2.21 8.17 8.40
CA ASP A 29 1.86 9.50 8.89
C ASP A 29 1.78 10.53 7.76
N LEU A 30 1.10 10.17 6.68
CA LEU A 30 0.93 11.05 5.52
C LEU A 30 -0.37 11.84 5.64
N ALA A 31 -0.33 13.11 5.22
CA ALA A 31 -1.44 14.02 5.38
C ALA A 31 -2.60 13.78 4.41
N GLN A 32 -2.32 13.18 3.25
CA GLN A 32 -3.31 13.05 2.18
C GLN A 32 -3.44 11.62 1.69
N ASN A 33 -4.68 11.15 1.65
CA ASN A 33 -5.00 9.79 1.25
C ASN A 33 -4.79 9.54 -0.24
N ASN A 34 -5.13 10.50 -1.11
CA ASN A 34 -4.99 10.35 -2.55
C ASN A 34 -3.54 10.19 -3.00
N GLN A 35 -2.59 10.67 -2.23
CA GLN A 35 -1.17 10.50 -2.51
C GLN A 35 -0.79 9.01 -2.48
N VAL A 36 -1.26 8.29 -1.47
CA VAL A 36 -1.01 6.85 -1.34
C VAL A 36 -1.68 6.11 -2.50
N GLN A 37 -2.92 6.46 -2.83
CA GLN A 37 -3.65 5.83 -3.92
C GLN A 37 -2.90 5.95 -5.25
N GLN A 38 -2.34 7.11 -5.54
CA GLN A 38 -1.55 7.31 -6.75
C GLN A 38 -0.30 6.43 -6.76
N ILE A 39 0.37 6.32 -5.62
CA ILE A 39 1.58 5.54 -5.50
C ILE A 39 1.28 4.05 -5.64
N THR A 40 0.29 3.53 -4.91
CA THR A 40 -0.05 2.10 -4.97
C THR A 40 -0.59 1.70 -6.33
N SER A 41 -1.33 2.59 -7.00
CA SER A 41 -1.78 2.35 -8.37
C SER A 41 -0.61 2.24 -9.34
N ALA A 42 0.41 3.11 -9.18
CA ALA A 42 1.62 3.05 -9.99
C ALA A 42 2.42 1.77 -9.72
N LEU A 43 2.56 1.38 -8.46
CA LEU A 43 3.24 0.14 -8.10
C LEU A 43 2.55 -1.08 -8.71
N ALA A 44 1.23 -1.07 -8.74
CA ALA A 44 0.44 -2.18 -9.28
C ALA A 44 0.56 -2.34 -10.80
N THR A 45 1.12 -1.37 -11.50
CA THR A 45 1.42 -1.53 -12.93
C THR A 45 2.66 -2.39 -13.15
N THR A 46 3.43 -2.65 -12.10
CA THR A 46 4.60 -3.53 -12.16
C THR A 46 4.19 -4.95 -11.80
N ARG A 47 5.05 -5.92 -12.12
CA ARG A 47 4.80 -7.33 -11.78
C ARG A 47 5.07 -7.63 -10.31
N GLU A 48 5.67 -6.70 -9.58
CA GLU A 48 6.09 -6.90 -8.19
C GLU A 48 4.96 -6.66 -7.20
N PHE A 49 3.91 -5.97 -7.60
CA PHE A 49 2.81 -5.59 -6.71
C PHE A 49 1.46 -5.93 -7.33
N VAL A 50 0.52 -6.29 -6.46
CA VAL A 50 -0.86 -6.58 -6.84
C VAL A 50 -1.78 -5.68 -6.04
N ARG A 51 -2.74 -5.04 -6.73
CA ARG A 51 -3.76 -4.21 -6.12
C ARG A 51 -5.11 -4.81 -6.45
N GLU A 52 -5.81 -5.28 -5.42
CA GLU A 52 -7.07 -6.01 -5.61
C GLU A 52 -8.00 -5.78 -4.43
N LYS A 53 -9.28 -6.09 -4.60
CA LYS A 53 -10.24 -6.03 -3.51
C LYS A 53 -10.06 -7.24 -2.62
N GLY A 54 -9.89 -6.99 -1.32
CA GLY A 54 -9.69 -8.06 -0.35
C GLY A 54 -9.59 -7.53 1.07
N PRO A 55 -9.37 -8.42 2.05
CA PRO A 55 -9.28 -7.99 3.44
C PRO A 55 -7.96 -7.28 3.70
N CYS A 56 -8.05 -6.12 4.36
CA CYS A 56 -6.88 -5.40 4.83
C CYS A 56 -6.33 -6.05 6.10
N ALA A 57 -5.02 -6.27 6.15
CA ALA A 57 -4.38 -6.90 7.32
C ALA A 57 -4.47 -6.05 8.59
N ASP A 58 -4.55 -4.73 8.45
CA ASP A 58 -4.60 -3.82 9.60
C ASP A 58 -6.01 -3.55 10.10
N CYS A 59 -6.89 -3.05 9.22
CA CYS A 59 -8.24 -2.67 9.64
C CYS A 59 -9.24 -3.81 9.51
N ARG A 60 -8.88 -4.88 8.83
CA ARG A 60 -9.67 -6.09 8.62
C ARG A 60 -10.97 -5.87 7.84
N LYS A 61 -11.08 -4.71 7.19
CA LYS A 61 -12.22 -4.42 6.31
C LYS A 61 -11.89 -4.84 4.90
N VAL A 62 -12.92 -5.20 4.14
CA VAL A 62 -12.74 -5.53 2.72
C VAL A 62 -12.69 -4.23 1.94
N LYS A 63 -11.54 -3.96 1.35
CA LYS A 63 -11.26 -2.75 0.57
C LYS A 63 -10.29 -3.09 -0.55
N VAL A 64 -9.98 -2.11 -1.39
CA VAL A 64 -8.87 -2.27 -2.33
C VAL A 64 -7.56 -2.22 -1.54
N VAL A 65 -6.83 -3.32 -1.59
CA VAL A 65 -5.57 -3.48 -0.86
C VAL A 65 -4.43 -3.68 -1.84
N THR A 66 -3.23 -3.34 -1.41
CA THR A 66 -2.01 -3.52 -2.19
C THR A 66 -1.09 -4.47 -1.43
N ARG A 67 -0.55 -5.45 -2.14
CA ARG A 67 0.40 -6.40 -1.59
C ARG A 67 1.51 -6.67 -2.58
N ARG A 68 2.61 -7.21 -2.09
CA ARG A 68 3.67 -7.64 -2.98
C ARG A 68 3.28 -8.99 -3.60
N ALA A 69 3.47 -9.11 -4.91
CA ALA A 69 3.33 -10.39 -5.59
C ALA A 69 4.50 -11.28 -5.19
N ALA A 70 4.20 -12.45 -4.71
CA ALA A 70 5.24 -13.35 -4.19
C ALA A 70 6.13 -13.88 -5.30
#